data_67cd1f9a3241e963bf3d98cb0fd5962f
#
_entry.id   67cd1f9a3241e963bf3d98cb0fd5962f
#
_cell.length_a   1.000
_cell.length_b   1.000
_cell.length_c   1.000
_cell.angle_alpha   90.00
_cell.angle_beta   90.00
_cell.angle_gamma   90.00
#
_symmetry.space_group_name_H-M   'P 1'
#
loop_
_entity.id
_entity.type
_entity.pdbx_description
1 polymer ?
#
loop_
_entity_poly.entity_id
_entity_poly.type
_entity_poly.pdbx_seq_one_letter_code
_entity_poly.pdbx_strand_id
1 'polypeptide(L)'
;MKRIMALILALVMVAALGACTAPQDSTKPAQTPSEQAIAELQKVTLVLDWTPNTNHTGLYVAQENGYFADNGLGVEIIQPSEGSVVQLIAAGSAQFGIDFQESTTFARDEGIPVVSIAAILQHNTSAFAAPVDRGINSAKDFEGKTYGGWGMDMETATIKYMMAQEGADISKVNMVTMGDTDAITAFDMKSIDFAWIYEGWEGINAQMQGIELSYVPFASDPVFDYYTPIIITSEDMISNNNETVKKFMDAVVKGYTFAAENPDESADILLKYAPELDADLVHESQKFLSPKYIDDAPSFGVQKQEVWDRYTQWLLDHGFLETQVDSAKAFTNEFVQ
;
A
#
# COMPACT_ATOMS: atom_id res chain seq x y z
N MET A 1 40.06 -52.78 -5.81
CA MET A 1 41.42 -53.33 -5.53
C MET A 1 42.04 -52.44 -4.45
N LYS A 2 42.35 -53.13 -3.34
CA LYS A 2 43.45 -52.91 -2.36
C LYS A 2 43.51 -51.54 -1.70
N ARG A 3 43.07 -51.35 -0.37
CA ARG A 3 43.82 -51.73 0.84
C ARG A 3 45.14 -50.94 0.93
N ILE A 4 45.47 -50.17 2.00
CA ILE A 4 46.07 -50.57 3.31
C ILE A 4 46.33 -49.24 4.03
N MET A 5 45.81 -48.85 5.23
CA MET A 5 46.26 -49.24 6.56
C MET A 5 47.67 -48.68 6.99
N ALA A 6 47.78 -47.88 8.04
CA ALA A 6 48.38 -48.15 9.31
C ALA A 6 48.60 -46.79 10.04
N LEU A 7 48.20 -46.48 11.25
CA LEU A 7 48.47 -46.95 12.60
C LEU A 7 49.88 -46.58 13.16
N ILE A 8 49.86 -46.16 14.45
CA ILE A 8 50.96 -46.14 15.46
C ILE A 8 51.54 -44.74 15.72
N LEU A 9 51.73 -44.21 16.91
CA LEU A 9 51.77 -44.74 18.27
C LEU A 9 51.79 -43.55 19.26
N ALA A 10 51.25 -43.74 20.43
CA ALA A 10 51.36 -42.91 21.64
C ALA A 10 52.75 -42.96 22.28
N LEU A 11 53.13 -41.93 23.00
CA LEU A 11 53.96 -42.10 24.20
C LEU A 11 53.78 -40.99 25.22
N VAL A 12 53.67 -41.43 26.43
CA VAL A 12 53.48 -40.84 27.74
C VAL A 12 54.80 -40.32 28.32
N MET A 13 54.77 -39.27 29.18
CA MET A 13 55.46 -39.15 30.49
C MET A 13 55.31 -37.76 31.06
N VAL A 14 54.57 -37.51 32.11
CA VAL A 14 54.75 -37.70 33.56
C VAL A 14 55.75 -36.70 34.20
N ALA A 15 55.15 -35.84 35.00
CA ALA A 15 55.49 -35.28 36.32
C ALA A 15 56.73 -34.41 36.52
N ALA A 16 56.48 -33.24 37.10
CA ALA A 16 57.17 -32.83 38.37
C ALA A 16 56.38 -31.74 39.11
N LEU A 17 56.08 -32.00 40.32
CA LEU A 17 55.50 -31.12 41.34
C LEU A 17 56.47 -30.01 41.70
N GLY A 18 56.01 -28.78 41.82
CA GLY A 18 56.69 -27.67 42.46
C GLY A 18 55.67 -26.71 43.05
N ALA A 19 55.40 -26.88 44.33
CA ALA A 19 54.61 -25.96 45.12
C ALA A 19 55.38 -24.68 45.41
N CYS A 20 54.79 -23.50 45.07
CA CYS A 20 55.15 -22.24 45.69
C CYS A 20 53.87 -21.46 45.96
N THR A 21 53.52 -21.28 47.19
CA THR A 21 52.49 -20.43 47.76
C THR A 21 52.89 -18.96 47.65
N ALA A 22 52.02 -18.13 47.07
CA ALA A 22 52.01 -16.67 47.27
C ALA A 22 50.60 -16.10 46.92
N PRO A 23 50.22 -14.93 47.43
CA PRO A 23 48.90 -14.68 47.99
C PRO A 23 47.80 -14.38 46.96
N GLN A 24 46.58 -14.76 47.35
CA GLN A 24 45.36 -14.44 46.66
C GLN A 24 45.17 -12.92 46.62
N ASP A 25 45.28 -12.37 45.42
CA ASP A 25 44.68 -11.08 45.06
C ASP A 25 43.35 -11.34 44.33
N SER A 26 42.29 -10.92 44.99
CA SER A 26 40.92 -11.12 44.54
C SER A 26 40.59 -10.08 43.48
N THR A 27 41.04 -10.28 42.24
CA THR A 27 40.51 -9.61 41.08
C THR A 27 39.36 -10.45 40.49
N LYS A 28 38.17 -9.96 40.74
CA LYS A 28 36.92 -10.41 40.09
C LYS A 28 37.15 -10.41 38.58
N PRO A 29 36.84 -11.50 37.84
CA PRO A 29 36.93 -11.47 36.41
C PRO A 29 35.99 -10.41 35.88
N ALA A 30 36.50 -9.48 35.07
CA ALA A 30 35.66 -8.60 34.25
C ALA A 30 34.75 -9.49 33.39
N GLN A 31 33.45 -9.39 33.60
CA GLN A 31 32.47 -9.98 32.72
C GLN A 31 32.68 -9.31 31.35
N THR A 32 33.15 -10.09 30.39
CA THR A 32 33.03 -9.76 28.95
C THR A 32 31.59 -9.38 28.67
N PRO A 33 31.31 -8.26 27.97
CA PRO A 33 29.95 -7.96 27.57
C PRO A 33 29.42 -9.19 26.83
N SER A 34 28.31 -9.74 27.31
CA SER A 34 27.61 -10.80 26.59
C SER A 34 27.35 -10.25 25.18
N GLU A 35 27.80 -10.97 24.15
CA GLU A 35 27.24 -10.85 22.81
C GLU A 35 25.72 -10.97 23.00
N GLN A 36 25.03 -9.85 22.96
CA GLN A 36 23.57 -9.87 22.79
C GLN A 36 23.36 -10.62 21.48
N ALA A 37 22.77 -11.81 21.57
CA ALA A 37 22.30 -12.53 20.42
C ALA A 37 21.41 -11.55 19.64
N ILE A 38 21.83 -11.19 18.44
CA ILE A 38 20.98 -10.39 17.52
C ILE A 38 19.74 -11.26 17.34
N ALA A 39 18.61 -10.85 17.90
CA ALA A 39 17.36 -11.58 17.74
C ALA A 39 17.07 -11.65 16.24
N GLU A 40 16.86 -12.85 15.73
CA GLU A 40 16.51 -13.05 14.34
C GLU A 40 15.16 -12.37 14.08
N LEU A 41 15.11 -11.46 13.08
CA LEU A 41 13.88 -10.73 12.74
C LEU A 41 12.85 -11.71 12.22
N GLN A 42 11.60 -11.58 12.68
CA GLN A 42 10.48 -12.33 12.12
C GLN A 42 10.21 -11.84 10.70
N LYS A 43 10.33 -12.74 9.73
CA LYS A 43 10.08 -12.42 8.32
C LYS A 43 8.59 -12.29 8.06
N VAL A 44 8.21 -11.22 7.37
CA VAL A 44 6.86 -10.98 6.85
C VAL A 44 6.96 -10.41 5.44
N THR A 45 5.99 -10.74 4.59
CA THR A 45 5.90 -10.24 3.22
C THR A 45 4.74 -9.27 3.11
N LEU A 46 5.01 -8.11 2.53
CA LEU A 46 4.04 -7.10 2.11
C LEU A 46 4.02 -7.04 0.59
N VAL A 47 2.88 -7.26 -0.03
CA VAL A 47 2.73 -7.12 -1.48
C VAL A 47 2.05 -5.78 -1.81
N LEU A 48 2.63 -5.04 -2.75
CA LEU A 48 2.06 -3.79 -3.26
C LEU A 48 0.93 -4.06 -4.25
N ASP A 49 0.08 -3.06 -4.48
CA ASP A 49 -0.98 -3.08 -5.50
C ASP A 49 -0.43 -2.84 -6.91
N TRP A 50 0.68 -2.09 -7.01
CA TRP A 50 1.31 -1.73 -8.28
C TRP A 50 2.82 -1.51 -8.10
N THR A 51 3.46 -0.90 -9.09
CA THR A 51 4.87 -0.46 -8.96
C THR A 51 5.00 0.56 -7.83
N PRO A 52 6.17 0.67 -7.18
CA PRO A 52 6.40 1.67 -6.15
C PRO A 52 6.00 3.07 -6.60
N ASN A 53 5.27 3.77 -5.76
CA ASN A 53 4.85 5.15 -5.97
C ASN A 53 4.62 5.84 -4.62
N THR A 54 4.19 7.08 -4.63
CA THR A 54 4.07 7.88 -3.42
C THR A 54 2.97 7.41 -2.45
N ASN A 55 2.00 6.60 -2.88
CA ASN A 55 1.10 5.93 -1.91
C ASN A 55 1.85 4.97 -0.99
N HIS A 56 3.00 4.45 -1.40
CA HIS A 56 3.80 3.47 -0.64
C HIS A 56 4.90 4.10 0.21
N THR A 57 5.11 5.41 0.13
CA THR A 57 6.26 6.09 0.75
C THR A 57 6.38 5.80 2.24
N GLY A 58 5.29 5.80 3.00
CA GLY A 58 5.33 5.51 4.44
C GLY A 58 5.88 4.11 4.77
N LEU A 59 5.70 3.13 3.88
CA LEU A 59 6.24 1.78 4.03
C LEU A 59 7.77 1.79 3.88
N TYR A 60 8.28 2.50 2.86
CA TYR A 60 9.72 2.63 2.63
C TYR A 60 10.40 3.49 3.70
N VAL A 61 9.71 4.51 4.23
CA VAL A 61 10.17 5.28 5.39
C VAL A 61 10.27 4.37 6.62
N ALA A 62 9.27 3.52 6.86
CA ALA A 62 9.33 2.56 7.98
C ALA A 62 10.48 1.55 7.82
N GLN A 63 10.78 1.15 6.60
CA GLN A 63 11.91 0.28 6.28
C GLN A 63 13.25 1.00 6.50
N GLU A 64 13.44 2.19 5.93
CA GLU A 64 14.69 2.95 5.97
C GLU A 64 15.06 3.41 7.37
N ASN A 65 14.05 3.91 8.12
CA ASN A 65 14.25 4.39 9.48
C ASN A 65 14.30 3.26 10.52
N GLY A 66 14.24 1.99 10.09
CA GLY A 66 14.37 0.83 10.93
C GLY A 66 13.16 0.53 11.82
N TYR A 67 12.00 1.17 11.62
CA TYR A 67 10.82 1.00 12.48
C TYR A 67 10.30 -0.44 12.47
N PHE A 68 10.40 -1.16 11.35
CA PHE A 68 10.09 -2.59 11.29
C PHE A 68 11.08 -3.41 12.13
N ALA A 69 12.38 -3.16 11.96
CA ALA A 69 13.43 -3.88 12.68
C ALA A 69 13.37 -3.65 14.20
N ASP A 70 13.07 -2.42 14.62
CA ASP A 70 12.87 -2.05 16.04
C ASP A 70 11.70 -2.83 16.67
N ASN A 71 10.71 -3.19 15.86
CA ASN A 71 9.58 -4.04 16.25
C ASN A 71 9.86 -5.54 16.05
N GLY A 72 11.11 -5.91 15.68
CA GLY A 72 11.52 -7.31 15.51
C GLY A 72 11.05 -7.93 14.18
N LEU A 73 10.65 -7.12 13.19
CA LEU A 73 10.18 -7.58 11.88
C LEU A 73 11.22 -7.33 10.79
N GLY A 74 11.44 -8.34 9.94
CA GLY A 74 12.11 -8.21 8.65
C GLY A 74 11.07 -8.21 7.55
N VAL A 75 10.66 -7.03 7.09
CA VAL A 75 9.61 -6.88 6.08
C VAL A 75 10.22 -6.92 4.69
N GLU A 76 9.72 -7.83 3.85
CA GLU A 76 10.01 -7.89 2.43
C GLU A 76 8.86 -7.22 1.67
N ILE A 77 9.14 -6.09 1.02
CA ILE A 77 8.17 -5.37 0.19
C ILE A 77 8.34 -5.83 -1.24
N ILE A 78 7.31 -6.46 -1.81
CA ILE A 78 7.33 -7.00 -3.17
C ILE A 78 6.27 -6.36 -4.05
N GLN A 79 6.55 -6.28 -5.34
CA GLN A 79 5.56 -5.90 -6.35
C GLN A 79 4.70 -7.11 -6.73
N PRO A 80 3.43 -6.90 -7.14
CA PRO A 80 2.62 -8.00 -7.62
C PRO A 80 3.23 -8.56 -8.92
N SER A 81 3.38 -9.88 -9.00
CA SER A 81 3.90 -10.54 -10.20
C SER A 81 2.79 -11.21 -11.02
N GLU A 82 1.91 -11.95 -10.33
CA GLU A 82 0.73 -12.61 -10.90
C GLU A 82 -0.31 -12.80 -9.79
N GLY A 83 -1.58 -12.71 -10.15
CA GLY A 83 -2.71 -12.85 -9.22
C GLY A 83 -3.06 -11.54 -8.49
N SER A 84 -4.20 -11.52 -7.85
CA SER A 84 -4.63 -10.37 -7.05
C SER A 84 -3.98 -10.39 -5.67
N VAL A 85 -3.78 -9.21 -5.08
CA VAL A 85 -3.28 -9.04 -3.70
C VAL A 85 -4.16 -9.82 -2.72
N VAL A 86 -5.48 -9.73 -2.86
CA VAL A 86 -6.46 -10.49 -2.07
C VAL A 86 -6.16 -11.99 -2.08
N GLN A 87 -5.88 -12.57 -3.25
CA GLN A 87 -5.61 -14.02 -3.35
C GLN A 87 -4.31 -14.40 -2.66
N LEU A 88 -3.26 -13.58 -2.74
CA LEU A 88 -1.99 -13.83 -2.04
C LEU A 88 -2.16 -13.77 -0.52
N ILE A 89 -2.94 -12.82 -0.01
CA ILE A 89 -3.28 -12.71 1.41
C ILE A 89 -4.13 -13.89 1.87
N ALA A 90 -5.18 -14.23 1.14
CA ALA A 90 -6.08 -15.34 1.48
C ALA A 90 -5.36 -16.71 1.47
N ALA A 91 -4.37 -16.88 0.59
CA ALA A 91 -3.54 -18.08 0.53
C ALA A 91 -2.43 -18.12 1.60
N GLY A 92 -2.23 -17.03 2.39
CA GLY A 92 -1.12 -16.91 3.34
C GLY A 92 0.26 -16.77 2.68
N SER A 93 0.31 -16.50 1.36
CA SER A 93 1.54 -16.29 0.61
C SER A 93 2.18 -14.94 0.93
N ALA A 94 1.38 -13.96 1.33
CA ALA A 94 1.82 -12.71 1.94
C ALA A 94 1.00 -12.46 3.21
N GLN A 95 1.59 -11.74 4.17
CA GLN A 95 0.93 -11.41 5.43
C GLN A 95 0.16 -10.10 5.35
N PHE A 96 0.67 -9.16 4.55
CA PHE A 96 0.09 -7.84 4.34
C PHE A 96 0.05 -7.50 2.85
N GLY A 97 -0.90 -6.66 2.46
CA GLY A 97 -1.02 -6.20 1.09
C GLY A 97 -1.57 -4.78 1.01
N ILE A 98 -1.23 -4.10 -0.09
CA ILE A 98 -1.88 -2.86 -0.48
C ILE A 98 -2.96 -3.22 -1.47
N ASP A 99 -4.17 -2.70 -1.25
CA ASP A 99 -5.34 -2.99 -2.07
C ASP A 99 -6.33 -1.83 -2.02
N PHE A 100 -7.55 -2.02 -2.48
CA PHE A 100 -8.60 -1.02 -2.57
C PHE A 100 -9.84 -1.45 -1.81
N GLN A 101 -10.63 -0.50 -1.29
CA GLN A 101 -11.87 -0.81 -0.58
C GLN A 101 -12.82 -1.63 -1.45
N GLU A 102 -12.93 -1.33 -2.73
CA GLU A 102 -13.80 -2.04 -3.67
C GLU A 102 -13.39 -3.51 -3.83
N SER A 103 -12.10 -3.79 -4.02
CA SER A 103 -11.55 -5.13 -4.16
C SER A 103 -11.77 -5.96 -2.88
N THR A 104 -11.53 -5.35 -1.71
CA THR A 104 -11.82 -5.97 -0.42
C THR A 104 -13.32 -6.27 -0.26
N THR A 105 -14.21 -5.37 -0.72
CA THR A 105 -15.66 -5.58 -0.66
C THR A 105 -16.09 -6.74 -1.56
N PHE A 106 -15.56 -6.85 -2.79
CA PHE A 106 -15.80 -7.98 -3.68
C PHE A 106 -15.30 -9.30 -3.08
N ALA A 107 -14.09 -9.29 -2.51
CA ALA A 107 -13.56 -10.46 -1.83
C ALA A 107 -14.48 -10.95 -0.68
N ARG A 108 -15.02 -10.01 0.09
CA ARG A 108 -15.97 -10.33 1.18
C ARG A 108 -17.30 -10.89 0.64
N ASP A 109 -17.78 -10.41 -0.51
CA ASP A 109 -18.98 -10.97 -1.18
C ASP A 109 -18.74 -12.43 -1.62
N GLU A 110 -17.54 -12.74 -2.11
CA GLU A 110 -17.09 -14.08 -2.45
C GLU A 110 -16.76 -14.96 -1.23
N GLY A 111 -16.86 -14.42 0.00
CA GLY A 111 -16.55 -15.14 1.24
C GLY A 111 -15.06 -15.27 1.55
N ILE A 112 -14.20 -14.49 0.88
CA ILE A 112 -12.76 -14.46 1.14
C ILE A 112 -12.48 -13.61 2.39
N PRO A 113 -11.82 -14.15 3.44
CA PRO A 113 -11.73 -13.51 4.76
C PRO A 113 -10.55 -12.51 4.84
N VAL A 114 -10.55 -11.49 4.00
CA VAL A 114 -9.60 -10.36 4.06
C VAL A 114 -10.21 -9.18 4.78
N VAL A 115 -9.36 -8.38 5.45
CA VAL A 115 -9.77 -7.26 6.30
C VAL A 115 -8.83 -6.09 6.06
N SER A 116 -9.38 -4.90 5.84
CA SER A 116 -8.62 -3.65 5.85
C SER A 116 -8.22 -3.27 7.28
N ILE A 117 -6.94 -2.99 7.49
CA ILE A 117 -6.39 -2.62 8.79
C ILE A 117 -5.91 -1.16 8.85
N ALA A 118 -5.89 -0.46 7.71
CA ALA A 118 -5.66 0.99 7.63
C ALA A 118 -6.06 1.54 6.27
N ALA A 119 -6.58 2.78 6.24
CA ALA A 119 -6.65 3.60 5.03
C ALA A 119 -5.31 4.34 4.83
N ILE A 120 -4.74 4.27 3.62
CA ILE A 120 -3.51 5.03 3.32
C ILE A 120 -3.85 6.50 3.06
N LEU A 121 -4.92 6.75 2.31
CA LEU A 121 -5.46 8.10 2.09
C LEU A 121 -6.84 8.20 2.74
N GLN A 122 -7.12 9.35 3.34
CA GLN A 122 -8.38 9.57 4.05
C GLN A 122 -9.53 9.91 3.11
N HIS A 123 -9.22 10.48 1.95
CA HIS A 123 -10.16 10.81 0.88
C HIS A 123 -9.66 10.27 -0.45
N ASN A 124 -10.59 9.92 -1.32
CA ASN A 124 -10.29 9.41 -2.65
C ASN A 124 -9.69 10.53 -3.52
N THR A 125 -8.46 10.32 -3.99
CA THR A 125 -7.75 11.25 -4.88
C THR A 125 -7.95 10.93 -6.37
N SER A 126 -8.88 10.05 -6.71
CA SER A 126 -9.28 9.79 -8.09
C SER A 126 -10.17 10.91 -8.62
N ALA A 127 -10.08 11.15 -9.91
CA ALA A 127 -10.96 12.06 -10.63
C ALA A 127 -11.17 11.58 -12.07
N PHE A 128 -12.30 11.95 -12.67
CA PHE A 128 -12.34 12.05 -14.11
C PHE A 128 -11.68 13.36 -14.51
N ALA A 129 -10.60 13.27 -15.29
CA ALA A 129 -9.83 14.42 -15.75
C ALA A 129 -9.87 14.59 -17.24
N ALA A 130 -9.78 15.83 -17.69
CA ALA A 130 -9.75 16.22 -19.09
C ALA A 130 -8.81 17.41 -19.30
N PRO A 131 -8.12 17.52 -20.45
CA PRO A 131 -7.50 18.79 -20.83
C PRO A 131 -8.53 19.92 -20.83
N VAL A 132 -8.18 21.09 -20.30
CA VAL A 132 -9.12 22.23 -20.14
C VAL A 132 -9.78 22.67 -21.45
N ASP A 133 -9.11 22.44 -22.60
CA ASP A 133 -9.64 22.76 -23.93
C ASP A 133 -10.81 21.83 -24.35
N ARG A 134 -11.06 20.74 -23.62
CA ARG A 134 -12.20 19.85 -23.84
C ARG A 134 -13.51 20.40 -23.26
N GLY A 135 -13.44 21.41 -22.38
CA GLY A 135 -14.60 22.07 -21.77
C GLY A 135 -15.41 21.16 -20.87
N ILE A 136 -14.75 20.25 -20.15
CA ILE A 136 -15.35 19.35 -19.14
C ILE A 136 -15.09 19.95 -17.77
N ASN A 137 -16.15 20.32 -17.04
CA ASN A 137 -16.08 20.88 -15.69
C ASN A 137 -17.00 20.15 -14.70
N SER A 138 -17.88 19.30 -15.19
CA SER A 138 -18.80 18.49 -14.41
C SER A 138 -19.20 17.24 -15.19
N ALA A 139 -19.83 16.28 -14.54
CA ALA A 139 -20.22 15.02 -15.16
C ALA A 139 -21.21 15.17 -16.32
N LYS A 140 -22.05 16.21 -16.34
CA LYS A 140 -22.95 16.45 -17.48
C LYS A 140 -22.22 16.81 -18.77
N ASP A 141 -21.00 17.38 -18.67
CA ASP A 141 -20.20 17.77 -19.81
C ASP A 141 -19.57 16.55 -20.53
N PHE A 142 -19.72 15.34 -19.97
CA PHE A 142 -19.32 14.08 -20.63
C PHE A 142 -20.20 13.74 -21.85
N GLU A 143 -21.39 14.31 -21.97
CA GLU A 143 -22.24 14.10 -23.16
C GLU A 143 -21.52 14.50 -24.46
N GLY A 144 -21.47 13.57 -25.41
CA GLY A 144 -20.81 13.76 -26.71
C GLY A 144 -19.27 13.64 -26.66
N LYS A 145 -18.70 13.28 -25.52
CA LYS A 145 -17.26 13.10 -25.33
C LYS A 145 -16.85 11.63 -25.38
N THR A 146 -15.55 11.40 -25.57
CA THR A 146 -14.94 10.09 -25.57
C THR A 146 -14.23 9.85 -24.25
N TYR A 147 -14.69 8.86 -23.48
CA TYR A 147 -14.01 8.34 -22.29
C TYR A 147 -12.99 7.29 -22.69
N GLY A 148 -11.77 7.40 -22.17
CA GLY A 148 -10.75 6.37 -22.27
C GLY A 148 -10.55 5.69 -20.91
N GLY A 149 -10.72 4.36 -20.87
CA GLY A 149 -10.60 3.59 -19.63
C GLY A 149 -10.05 2.19 -19.84
N TRP A 150 -10.13 1.37 -18.81
CA TRP A 150 -9.67 -0.02 -18.81
C TRP A 150 -10.72 -1.00 -19.38
N GLY A 151 -11.95 -0.54 -19.54
CA GLY A 151 -13.07 -1.34 -20.07
C GLY A 151 -13.79 -2.15 -19.01
N MET A 152 -13.72 -1.72 -17.74
CA MET A 152 -14.43 -2.36 -16.64
C MET A 152 -15.86 -1.82 -16.51
N ASP A 153 -16.81 -2.69 -16.15
CA ASP A 153 -18.20 -2.31 -15.91
C ASP A 153 -18.35 -1.25 -14.80
N MET A 154 -17.45 -1.26 -13.82
CA MET A 154 -17.40 -0.29 -12.74
C MET A 154 -17.19 1.14 -13.24
N GLU A 155 -16.31 1.36 -14.22
CA GLU A 155 -16.08 2.69 -14.80
C GLU A 155 -17.37 3.23 -15.44
N THR A 156 -18.04 2.36 -16.20
CA THR A 156 -19.32 2.71 -16.85
C THR A 156 -20.40 3.04 -15.82
N ALA A 157 -20.49 2.27 -14.73
CA ALA A 157 -21.47 2.52 -13.68
C ALA A 157 -21.18 3.81 -12.91
N THR A 158 -19.91 4.11 -12.62
CA THR A 158 -19.49 5.34 -11.96
C THR A 158 -19.82 6.57 -12.82
N ILE A 159 -19.47 6.56 -14.10
CA ILE A 159 -19.81 7.63 -15.05
C ILE A 159 -21.31 7.81 -15.13
N LYS A 160 -22.06 6.71 -15.30
CA LYS A 160 -23.52 6.73 -15.39
C LYS A 160 -24.16 7.35 -14.14
N TYR A 161 -23.68 6.96 -12.97
CA TYR A 161 -24.19 7.49 -11.70
C TYR A 161 -23.94 8.99 -11.60
N MET A 162 -22.68 9.45 -11.77
CA MET A 162 -22.35 10.88 -11.67
C MET A 162 -23.11 11.72 -12.70
N MET A 163 -23.23 11.25 -13.94
CA MET A 163 -24.02 11.93 -14.97
C MET A 163 -25.51 12.00 -14.61
N ALA A 164 -26.07 10.93 -14.04
CA ALA A 164 -27.47 10.90 -13.63
C ALA A 164 -27.81 11.90 -12.53
N GLN A 165 -26.88 12.16 -11.58
CA GLN A 165 -27.04 13.18 -10.55
C GLN A 165 -27.19 14.59 -11.16
N GLU A 166 -26.61 14.82 -12.32
CA GLU A 166 -26.67 16.10 -13.05
C GLU A 166 -27.70 16.08 -14.21
N GLY A 167 -28.51 15.01 -14.33
CA GLY A 167 -29.56 14.86 -15.35
C GLY A 167 -29.03 14.62 -16.74
N ALA A 168 -27.81 14.09 -16.89
CA ALA A 168 -27.17 13.78 -18.16
C ALA A 168 -27.33 12.30 -18.55
N ASP A 169 -27.13 12.00 -19.84
CA ASP A 169 -27.38 10.69 -20.45
C ASP A 169 -26.09 10.02 -20.92
N ILE A 170 -25.71 8.94 -20.21
CA ILE A 170 -24.50 8.15 -20.52
C ILE A 170 -24.52 7.56 -21.94
N SER A 171 -25.70 7.33 -22.55
CA SER A 171 -25.76 6.80 -23.91
C SER A 171 -25.13 7.72 -24.98
N LYS A 172 -24.83 8.97 -24.60
CA LYS A 172 -24.13 9.94 -25.43
C LYS A 172 -22.61 9.95 -25.23
N VAL A 173 -22.08 9.17 -24.28
CA VAL A 173 -20.62 9.03 -24.05
C VAL A 173 -20.10 7.92 -24.95
N ASN A 174 -18.99 8.20 -25.66
CA ASN A 174 -18.26 7.17 -26.38
C ASN A 174 -17.24 6.52 -25.45
N MET A 175 -17.44 5.24 -25.09
CA MET A 175 -16.54 4.49 -24.21
C MET A 175 -15.50 3.74 -25.05
N VAL A 176 -14.21 3.95 -24.80
CA VAL A 176 -13.11 3.24 -25.46
C VAL A 176 -12.16 2.63 -24.45
N THR A 177 -11.65 1.43 -24.73
CA THR A 177 -10.62 0.78 -23.93
C THR A 177 -9.25 1.18 -24.45
N MET A 178 -8.41 1.74 -23.58
CA MET A 178 -7.09 2.27 -23.96
C MET A 178 -5.99 1.19 -24.01
N GLY A 179 -6.21 0.02 -23.40
CA GLY A 179 -5.16 -0.99 -23.24
C GLY A 179 -4.02 -0.44 -22.38
N ASP A 180 -2.78 -0.60 -22.87
CA ASP A 180 -1.58 -0.14 -22.17
C ASP A 180 -1.24 1.35 -22.41
N THR A 181 -2.09 2.10 -23.11
CA THR A 181 -1.86 3.54 -23.34
C THR A 181 -2.22 4.33 -22.08
N ASP A 182 -1.29 5.11 -21.56
CA ASP A 182 -1.58 6.01 -20.46
C ASP A 182 -2.45 7.21 -20.87
N ALA A 183 -3.21 7.75 -19.92
CA ALA A 183 -4.19 8.82 -20.19
C ALA A 183 -3.54 10.09 -20.75
N ILE A 184 -2.34 10.46 -20.25
CA ILE A 184 -1.66 11.71 -20.69
C ILE A 184 -1.24 11.62 -22.15
N THR A 185 -0.67 10.47 -22.55
CA THR A 185 -0.37 10.19 -23.97
C THR A 185 -1.64 10.21 -24.82
N ALA A 186 -2.75 9.62 -24.35
CA ALA A 186 -4.01 9.60 -25.07
C ALA A 186 -4.63 11.01 -25.22
N PHE A 187 -4.45 11.89 -24.22
CA PHE A 187 -4.86 13.30 -24.30
C PHE A 187 -4.05 14.08 -25.33
N ASP A 188 -2.72 13.91 -25.37
CA ASP A 188 -1.83 14.55 -26.35
C ASP A 188 -2.18 14.12 -27.79
N MET A 189 -2.43 12.82 -27.97
CA MET A 189 -2.86 12.25 -29.26
C MET A 189 -4.29 12.65 -29.64
N LYS A 190 -5.05 13.28 -28.75
CA LYS A 190 -6.48 13.63 -28.94
C LYS A 190 -7.37 12.43 -29.27
N SER A 191 -7.02 11.25 -28.78
CA SER A 191 -7.76 10.02 -28.99
C SER A 191 -8.93 9.86 -28.02
N ILE A 192 -8.85 10.54 -26.87
CA ILE A 192 -9.89 10.61 -25.84
C ILE A 192 -10.10 12.05 -25.38
N ASP A 193 -11.24 12.31 -24.74
CA ASP A 193 -11.55 13.61 -24.14
C ASP A 193 -11.35 13.62 -22.63
N PHE A 194 -11.62 12.52 -21.94
CA PHE A 194 -11.44 12.39 -20.50
C PHE A 194 -11.13 10.95 -20.10
N ALA A 195 -10.53 10.80 -18.92
CA ALA A 195 -10.14 9.51 -18.33
C ALA A 195 -10.24 9.55 -16.81
N TRP A 196 -10.33 8.38 -16.18
CA TRP A 196 -10.11 8.23 -14.76
C TRP A 196 -8.61 8.28 -14.48
N ILE A 197 -8.19 9.16 -13.58
CA ILE A 197 -6.80 9.29 -13.15
C ILE A 197 -6.71 9.44 -11.63
N TYR A 198 -5.51 9.29 -11.10
CA TYR A 198 -5.16 9.66 -9.73
C TYR A 198 -4.46 11.01 -9.74
N GLU A 199 -5.06 12.02 -9.09
CA GLU A 199 -4.55 13.40 -9.11
C GLU A 199 -3.10 13.50 -8.62
N GLY A 200 -2.76 12.70 -7.60
CA GLY A 200 -1.42 12.69 -7.00
C GLY A 200 -0.32 12.06 -7.85
N TRP A 201 -0.64 11.43 -8.97
CA TRP A 201 0.34 10.81 -9.86
C TRP A 201 0.18 11.30 -11.30
N GLU A 202 -0.86 10.84 -12.01
CA GLU A 202 -1.09 11.28 -13.39
C GLU A 202 -1.41 12.77 -13.48
N GLY A 203 -2.15 13.33 -12.50
CA GLY A 203 -2.44 14.76 -12.46
C GLY A 203 -1.18 15.61 -12.31
N ILE A 204 -0.28 15.22 -11.42
CA ILE A 204 1.03 15.88 -11.26
C ILE A 204 1.88 15.71 -12.52
N ASN A 205 1.95 14.50 -13.09
CA ASN A 205 2.68 14.25 -14.33
C ASN A 205 2.17 15.11 -15.50
N ALA A 206 0.86 15.25 -15.66
CA ALA A 206 0.27 16.14 -16.67
C ALA A 206 0.72 17.61 -16.48
N GLN A 207 0.66 18.09 -15.24
CA GLN A 207 1.09 19.45 -14.90
C GLN A 207 2.56 19.68 -15.25
N MET A 208 3.45 18.73 -14.94
CA MET A 208 4.88 18.80 -15.27
C MET A 208 5.11 18.82 -16.78
N GLN A 209 4.28 18.16 -17.56
CA GLN A 209 4.33 18.20 -19.02
C GLN A 209 3.64 19.45 -19.62
N GLY A 210 3.11 20.35 -18.79
CA GLY A 210 2.42 21.57 -19.25
C GLY A 210 1.02 21.32 -19.78
N ILE A 211 0.41 20.18 -19.45
CA ILE A 211 -0.98 19.84 -19.79
C ILE A 211 -1.86 20.29 -18.62
N GLU A 212 -2.64 21.34 -18.84
CA GLU A 212 -3.60 21.82 -17.84
C GLU A 212 -4.87 20.96 -17.88
N LEU A 213 -5.23 20.36 -16.74
CA LEU A 213 -6.37 19.49 -16.59
C LEU A 213 -7.49 20.17 -15.78
N SER A 214 -8.73 19.93 -16.19
CA SER A 214 -9.93 20.09 -15.36
C SER A 214 -10.29 18.75 -14.72
N TYR A 215 -10.89 18.79 -13.53
CA TYR A 215 -11.20 17.59 -12.76
C TYR A 215 -12.68 17.54 -12.37
N VAL A 216 -13.25 16.34 -12.38
CA VAL A 216 -14.49 15.96 -11.70
C VAL A 216 -14.08 14.98 -10.58
N PRO A 217 -13.75 15.48 -9.36
CA PRO A 217 -13.17 14.66 -8.30
C PRO A 217 -14.18 13.67 -7.73
N PHE A 218 -13.73 12.46 -7.42
CA PHE A 218 -14.57 11.43 -6.81
C PHE A 218 -14.97 11.81 -5.38
N ALA A 219 -14.08 12.41 -4.62
CA ALA A 219 -14.37 12.90 -3.26
C ALA A 219 -15.45 14.01 -3.21
N SER A 220 -15.87 14.57 -4.36
CA SER A 220 -17.00 15.50 -4.41
C SER A 220 -18.36 14.82 -4.17
N ASP A 221 -18.45 13.51 -4.35
CA ASP A 221 -19.65 12.69 -4.07
C ASP A 221 -19.33 11.72 -2.91
N PRO A 222 -20.11 11.75 -1.81
CA PRO A 222 -19.85 10.89 -0.65
C PRO A 222 -19.79 9.39 -0.97
N VAL A 223 -20.48 8.91 -2.03
CA VAL A 223 -20.44 7.51 -2.44
C VAL A 223 -19.06 7.12 -2.96
N PHE A 224 -18.43 8.00 -3.72
CA PHE A 224 -17.12 7.74 -4.34
C PHE A 224 -15.94 8.25 -3.53
N ASP A 225 -16.19 8.89 -2.38
CA ASP A 225 -15.15 9.20 -1.40
C ASP A 225 -14.87 7.96 -0.51
N TYR A 226 -14.50 6.87 -1.13
CA TYR A 226 -14.13 5.60 -0.49
C TYR A 226 -12.61 5.48 -0.36
N TYR A 227 -12.15 4.55 0.51
CA TYR A 227 -10.73 4.39 0.81
C TYR A 227 -9.98 3.67 -0.33
N THR A 228 -9.02 4.37 -0.91
CA THR A 228 -8.11 3.86 -1.95
C THR A 228 -6.81 4.66 -1.95
N PRO A 229 -5.62 4.02 -1.71
CA PRO A 229 -5.47 2.61 -1.31
C PRO A 229 -5.66 2.36 0.19
N ILE A 230 -5.71 1.07 0.55
CA ILE A 230 -5.80 0.56 1.92
C ILE A 230 -4.73 -0.50 2.18
N ILE A 231 -4.46 -0.79 3.47
CA ILE A 231 -3.63 -1.92 3.88
C ILE A 231 -4.54 -3.06 4.32
N ILE A 232 -4.35 -4.26 3.75
CA ILE A 232 -5.13 -5.43 4.07
C ILE A 232 -4.30 -6.56 4.71
N THR A 233 -4.98 -7.40 5.47
CA THR A 233 -4.47 -8.67 5.97
C THR A 233 -5.62 -9.70 6.00
N SER A 234 -5.37 -10.93 6.48
CA SER A 234 -6.42 -11.95 6.65
C SER A 234 -7.01 -11.96 8.06
N GLU A 235 -8.25 -12.46 8.21
CA GLU A 235 -8.84 -12.74 9.52
C GLU A 235 -7.98 -13.73 10.33
N ASP A 236 -7.29 -14.66 9.65
CA ASP A 236 -6.37 -15.60 10.30
C ASP A 236 -5.17 -14.88 10.93
N MET A 237 -4.56 -13.93 10.22
CA MET A 237 -3.49 -13.10 10.75
C MET A 237 -3.95 -12.30 11.98
N ILE A 238 -5.12 -11.71 11.94
CA ILE A 238 -5.68 -10.96 13.07
C ILE A 238 -5.92 -11.88 14.26
N SER A 239 -6.47 -13.08 14.04
CA SER A 239 -6.86 -14.01 15.12
C SER A 239 -5.69 -14.76 15.73
N ASN A 240 -4.74 -15.23 14.91
CA ASN A 240 -3.69 -16.16 15.33
C ASN A 240 -2.29 -15.51 15.40
N ASN A 241 -2.10 -14.33 14.79
CA ASN A 241 -0.83 -13.60 14.73
C ASN A 241 -0.99 -12.12 15.07
N ASN A 242 -1.96 -11.77 15.93
CA ASN A 242 -2.34 -10.40 16.30
C ASN A 242 -1.13 -9.53 16.71
N GLU A 243 -0.18 -10.11 17.48
CA GLU A 243 1.04 -9.40 17.87
C GLU A 243 1.89 -8.99 16.66
N THR A 244 1.97 -9.83 15.63
CA THR A 244 2.68 -9.53 14.39
C THR A 244 1.99 -8.39 13.62
N VAL A 245 0.65 -8.43 13.54
CA VAL A 245 -0.14 -7.35 12.92
C VAL A 245 0.08 -6.03 13.66
N LYS A 246 0.04 -6.05 14.99
CA LYS A 246 0.28 -4.86 15.81
C LYS A 246 1.69 -4.30 15.60
N LYS A 247 2.74 -5.13 15.66
CA LYS A 247 4.12 -4.72 15.42
C LYS A 247 4.33 -4.11 14.04
N PHE A 248 3.70 -4.71 13.03
CA PHE A 248 3.72 -4.20 11.66
C PHE A 248 3.06 -2.82 11.59
N MET A 249 1.85 -2.68 12.09
CA MET A 249 1.10 -1.43 12.05
C MET A 249 1.73 -0.33 12.91
N ASP A 250 2.31 -0.65 14.06
CA ASP A 250 3.07 0.32 14.88
C ASP A 250 4.23 0.95 14.08
N ALA A 251 4.91 0.18 13.22
CA ALA A 251 5.96 0.69 12.33
C ALA A 251 5.38 1.50 11.16
N VAL A 252 4.31 1.01 10.56
CA VAL A 252 3.63 1.65 9.42
C VAL A 252 3.08 3.02 9.81
N VAL A 253 2.38 3.12 10.95
CA VAL A 253 1.86 4.39 11.47
C VAL A 253 2.98 5.42 11.65
N LYS A 254 4.13 5.02 12.20
CA LYS A 254 5.30 5.90 12.31
C LYS A 254 5.82 6.33 10.93
N GLY A 255 5.88 5.40 9.97
CA GLY A 255 6.36 5.67 8.63
C GLY A 255 5.50 6.69 7.88
N TYR A 256 4.18 6.52 7.90
CA TYR A 256 3.27 7.46 7.25
C TYR A 256 3.15 8.79 8.00
N THR A 257 3.22 8.78 9.35
CA THR A 257 3.26 10.02 10.12
C THR A 257 4.51 10.84 9.76
N PHE A 258 5.68 10.18 9.68
CA PHE A 258 6.90 10.81 9.22
C PHE A 258 6.76 11.36 7.81
N ALA A 259 6.18 10.58 6.88
CA ALA A 259 5.99 11.00 5.49
C ALA A 259 5.00 12.18 5.35
N ALA A 260 4.01 12.26 6.22
CA ALA A 260 3.10 13.41 6.29
C ALA A 260 3.82 14.70 6.69
N GLU A 261 4.77 14.59 7.63
CA GLU A 261 5.48 15.74 8.22
C GLU A 261 6.74 16.13 7.44
N ASN A 262 7.35 15.19 6.70
CA ASN A 262 8.66 15.34 6.04
C ASN A 262 8.60 14.93 4.55
N PRO A 263 7.85 15.64 3.68
CA PRO A 263 7.61 15.21 2.31
C PRO A 263 8.88 15.08 1.46
N ASP A 264 9.81 16.03 1.53
CA ASP A 264 11.02 16.00 0.70
C ASP A 264 11.95 14.84 1.09
N GLU A 265 12.20 14.63 2.41
CA GLU A 265 13.03 13.53 2.88
C GLU A 265 12.39 12.18 2.56
N SER A 266 11.07 12.10 2.64
CA SER A 266 10.32 10.88 2.32
C SER A 266 10.34 10.55 0.83
N ALA A 267 10.31 11.57 -0.04
CA ALA A 267 10.52 11.40 -1.47
C ALA A 267 11.93 10.85 -1.78
N ASP A 268 12.98 11.40 -1.14
CA ASP A 268 14.35 10.89 -1.28
C ASP A 268 14.47 9.43 -0.82
N ILE A 269 13.77 9.05 0.26
CA ILE A 269 13.73 7.66 0.74
C ILE A 269 13.05 6.77 -0.31
N LEU A 270 11.89 7.13 -0.85
CA LEU A 270 11.24 6.35 -1.90
C LEU A 270 12.15 6.15 -3.11
N LEU A 271 12.81 7.22 -3.57
CA LEU A 271 13.75 7.18 -4.71
C LEU A 271 14.97 6.29 -4.45
N LYS A 272 15.38 6.11 -3.21
CA LYS A 272 16.45 5.17 -2.85
C LYS A 272 16.05 3.71 -3.12
N TYR A 273 14.77 3.37 -2.92
CA TYR A 273 14.24 2.02 -3.13
C TYR A 273 13.70 1.79 -4.55
N ALA A 274 13.31 2.86 -5.24
CA ALA A 274 12.77 2.85 -6.60
C ALA A 274 13.50 3.91 -7.48
N PRO A 275 14.80 3.70 -7.76
CA PRO A 275 15.63 4.69 -8.46
C PRO A 275 15.27 4.87 -9.94
N GLU A 276 14.40 4.03 -10.48
CA GLU A 276 13.85 4.13 -11.84
C GLU A 276 12.76 5.19 -11.99
N LEU A 277 12.19 5.69 -10.87
CA LEU A 277 11.14 6.71 -10.89
C LEU A 277 11.70 8.09 -11.26
N ASP A 278 10.88 8.91 -11.91
CA ASP A 278 11.19 10.31 -12.15
C ASP A 278 11.23 11.09 -10.83
N ALA A 279 12.38 11.66 -10.49
CA ALA A 279 12.60 12.30 -9.20
C ALA A 279 11.71 13.53 -8.99
N ASP A 280 11.51 14.34 -10.03
CA ASP A 280 10.67 15.54 -9.94
C ASP A 280 9.21 15.17 -9.74
N LEU A 281 8.73 14.12 -10.43
CA LEU A 281 7.38 13.57 -10.23
C LEU A 281 7.20 13.06 -8.79
N VAL A 282 8.16 12.31 -8.27
CA VAL A 282 8.09 11.76 -6.90
C VAL A 282 8.02 12.88 -5.87
N HIS A 283 8.88 13.92 -5.98
CA HIS A 283 8.86 15.04 -5.05
C HIS A 283 7.55 15.84 -5.09
N GLU A 284 7.04 16.17 -6.27
CA GLU A 284 5.80 16.93 -6.40
C GLU A 284 4.58 16.08 -5.96
N SER A 285 4.54 14.81 -6.33
CA SER A 285 3.52 13.87 -5.89
C SER A 285 3.54 13.68 -4.36
N GLN A 286 4.72 13.54 -3.75
CA GLN A 286 4.86 13.39 -2.31
C GLN A 286 4.35 14.64 -1.56
N LYS A 287 4.68 15.83 -2.02
CA LYS A 287 4.14 17.09 -1.45
C LYS A 287 2.61 17.15 -1.53
N PHE A 288 2.03 16.66 -2.63
CA PHE A 288 0.59 16.60 -2.81
C PHE A 288 -0.08 15.58 -1.87
N LEU A 289 0.53 14.39 -1.69
CA LEU A 289 -0.07 13.31 -0.90
C LEU A 289 0.21 13.40 0.59
N SER A 290 1.34 13.97 1.01
CA SER A 290 1.72 14.04 2.43
C SER A 290 0.62 14.54 3.37
N PRO A 291 -0.08 15.65 3.11
CA PRO A 291 -1.18 16.09 3.96
C PRO A 291 -2.39 15.16 3.92
N LYS A 292 -2.54 14.33 2.88
CA LYS A 292 -3.71 13.48 2.66
C LYS A 292 -3.63 12.12 3.36
N TYR A 293 -2.44 11.74 3.87
CA TYR A 293 -2.30 10.50 4.63
C TYR A 293 -3.06 10.53 5.97
N ILE A 294 -3.20 11.69 6.56
CA ILE A 294 -3.90 11.88 7.84
C ILE A 294 -5.15 12.74 7.66
N ASP A 295 -5.04 13.85 6.89
CA ASP A 295 -6.08 14.81 6.55
C ASP A 295 -6.97 15.18 7.76
N ASP A 296 -8.28 14.87 7.73
CA ASP A 296 -9.26 15.15 8.78
C ASP A 296 -9.37 14.04 9.84
N ALA A 297 -8.60 12.93 9.69
CA ALA A 297 -8.59 11.83 10.65
C ALA A 297 -7.79 12.17 11.92
N PRO A 298 -8.10 11.55 13.06
CA PRO A 298 -7.36 11.78 14.31
C PRO A 298 -5.93 11.24 14.27
N SER A 299 -5.65 10.25 13.40
CA SER A 299 -4.35 9.64 13.17
C SER A 299 -4.33 8.90 11.84
N PHE A 300 -3.13 8.56 11.35
CA PHE A 300 -2.98 7.75 10.14
C PHE A 300 -3.77 6.43 10.24
N GLY A 301 -4.43 6.08 9.15
CA GLY A 301 -5.03 4.77 8.93
C GLY A 301 -6.45 4.58 9.46
N VAL A 302 -6.98 5.52 10.25
CA VAL A 302 -8.33 5.42 10.83
C VAL A 302 -9.39 5.40 9.74
N GLN A 303 -10.34 4.48 9.84
CA GLN A 303 -11.43 4.27 8.89
C GLN A 303 -12.80 4.52 9.56
N LYS A 304 -13.75 5.04 8.80
CA LYS A 304 -15.11 5.36 9.23
C LYS A 304 -16.09 4.32 8.69
N GLN A 305 -16.95 3.77 9.54
CA GLN A 305 -17.97 2.78 9.15
C GLN A 305 -18.88 3.28 8.03
N GLU A 306 -19.29 4.55 8.10
CA GLU A 306 -20.19 5.14 7.11
C GLU A 306 -19.60 5.23 5.70
N VAL A 307 -18.27 5.27 5.55
CA VAL A 307 -17.60 5.24 4.24
C VAL A 307 -17.73 3.84 3.63
N TRP A 308 -17.45 2.81 4.43
CA TRP A 308 -17.64 1.42 4.03
C TRP A 308 -19.10 1.11 3.68
N ASP A 309 -20.05 1.54 4.52
CA ASP A 309 -21.47 1.29 4.32
C ASP A 309 -22.00 1.89 3.02
N ARG A 310 -21.67 3.16 2.74
CA ARG A 310 -22.16 3.87 1.56
C ARG A 310 -21.71 3.21 0.27
N TYR A 311 -20.42 2.92 0.16
CA TYR A 311 -19.88 2.34 -1.05
C TYR A 311 -20.34 0.89 -1.24
N THR A 312 -20.35 0.08 -0.17
CA THR A 312 -20.88 -1.29 -0.21
C THR A 312 -22.34 -1.31 -0.64
N GLN A 313 -23.17 -0.41 -0.10
CA GLN A 313 -24.58 -0.32 -0.49
C GLN A 313 -24.73 0.10 -1.95
N TRP A 314 -23.93 1.05 -2.43
CA TRP A 314 -23.96 1.45 -3.83
C TRP A 314 -23.59 0.29 -4.77
N LEU A 315 -22.57 -0.50 -4.42
CA LEU A 315 -22.20 -1.69 -5.19
C LEU A 315 -23.36 -2.70 -5.27
N LEU A 316 -24.03 -2.95 -4.14
CA LEU A 316 -25.18 -3.84 -4.08
C LEU A 316 -26.35 -3.34 -4.92
N ASP A 317 -26.71 -2.06 -4.80
CA ASP A 317 -27.85 -1.44 -5.51
C ASP A 317 -27.64 -1.42 -7.05
N HIS A 318 -26.38 -1.49 -7.49
CA HIS A 318 -26.02 -1.52 -8.91
C HIS A 318 -25.68 -2.91 -9.43
N GLY A 319 -25.88 -3.96 -8.60
CA GLY A 319 -25.75 -5.36 -9.00
C GLY A 319 -24.31 -5.83 -9.15
N PHE A 320 -23.36 -5.15 -8.51
CA PHE A 320 -21.95 -5.60 -8.45
C PHE A 320 -21.69 -6.61 -7.34
N LEU A 321 -22.57 -6.70 -6.35
CA LEU A 321 -22.50 -7.70 -5.27
C LEU A 321 -23.64 -8.68 -5.42
N GLU A 322 -23.37 -9.96 -5.14
CA GLU A 322 -24.39 -11.01 -5.14
C GLU A 322 -25.14 -11.07 -3.81
N THR A 323 -24.48 -10.64 -2.71
CA THR A 323 -25.00 -10.72 -1.35
C THR A 323 -24.87 -9.40 -0.61
N GLN A 324 -25.60 -9.29 0.52
CA GLN A 324 -25.41 -8.18 1.46
C GLN A 324 -24.11 -8.43 2.24
N VAL A 325 -23.05 -7.71 1.89
CA VAL A 325 -21.77 -7.75 2.62
C VAL A 325 -21.91 -7.02 3.95
N ASP A 326 -21.45 -7.64 5.04
CA ASP A 326 -21.32 -7.01 6.35
C ASP A 326 -20.05 -6.15 6.37
N SER A 327 -20.20 -4.87 6.03
CA SER A 327 -19.10 -3.90 5.95
C SER A 327 -18.33 -3.74 7.27
N ALA A 328 -18.98 -3.98 8.43
CA ALA A 328 -18.31 -3.94 9.73
C ALA A 328 -17.26 -5.04 9.91
N LYS A 329 -17.28 -6.07 9.08
CA LYS A 329 -16.25 -7.14 9.05
C LYS A 329 -15.18 -6.90 7.96
N ALA A 330 -15.38 -5.91 7.09
CA ALA A 330 -14.44 -5.63 6.03
C ALA A 330 -13.24 -4.81 6.49
N PHE A 331 -13.32 -4.15 7.64
CA PHE A 331 -12.23 -3.36 8.20
C PHE A 331 -12.15 -3.42 9.73
N THR A 332 -11.02 -2.96 10.28
CA THR A 332 -10.84 -2.73 11.72
C THR A 332 -9.88 -1.57 11.97
N ASN A 333 -10.13 -0.82 13.03
CA ASN A 333 -9.23 0.23 13.54
C ASN A 333 -8.41 -0.23 14.76
N GLU A 334 -8.40 -1.54 15.07
CA GLU A 334 -7.72 -2.09 16.24
C GLU A 334 -6.21 -1.73 16.28
N PHE A 335 -5.60 -1.55 15.12
CA PHE A 335 -4.15 -1.45 14.97
C PHE A 335 -3.64 -0.02 14.62
N VAL A 336 -4.52 0.98 14.58
CA VAL A 336 -4.20 2.39 14.18
C VAL A 336 -4.49 3.42 15.28
N GLN A 337 -4.58 2.98 16.55
CA GLN A 337 -4.87 3.83 17.73
C GLN A 337 -3.60 4.29 18.42
#